data_a9ddaefa8aa4331251b5dcd43696d6bf
#
_entry.id   a9ddaefa8aa4331251b5dcd43696d6bf
#
_cell.length_a   1.000
_cell.length_b   1.000
_cell.length_c   1.000
_cell.angle_alpha   90.00
_cell.angle_beta   90.00
_cell.angle_gamma   90.00
#
_symmetry.space_group_name_H-M   'P 1'
#
loop_
_entity.id
_entity.type
_entity.pdbx_description
1 polymer ?
#
loop_
_entity_poly.entity_id
_entity_poly.type
_entity_poly.pdbx_seq_one_letter_code
_entity_poly.pdbx_strand_id
1 'polypeptide(L)'
;GAADRCAIHRADAEAWLARAVRDGQHWDVAFADPPYRIGLAEAIARQWLSVPFSAVLGVEHEAAVRLPVGGDMRRYGDTAITIYRT
;
A
#
# COMPACT_ATOMS: atom_id res chain seq x y z
N GLY A 1 -1.54 -0.31 22.79
CA GLY A 1 -1.69 -1.69 22.47
C GLY A 1 -0.71 -2.15 21.41
N ALA A 2 -0.80 -3.40 21.03
CA ALA A 2 0.00 -3.91 19.94
C ALA A 2 -0.26 -3.09 18.69
N ALA A 3 0.76 -2.91 17.85
CA ALA A 3 0.62 -2.19 16.61
C ALA A 3 -0.46 -2.84 15.73
N ASP A 4 -1.41 -2.05 15.31
CA ASP A 4 -2.44 -2.51 14.40
C ASP A 4 -1.85 -2.64 12.99
N ARG A 5 -1.96 -3.83 12.42
CA ARG A 5 -1.39 -4.15 11.12
C ARG A 5 -2.48 -4.53 10.13
N CYS A 6 -2.25 -4.16 8.90
CA CYS A 6 -3.12 -4.52 7.79
C CYS A 6 -2.29 -5.12 6.67
N ALA A 7 -2.68 -6.29 6.20
CA ALA A 7 -2.07 -6.92 5.05
C ALA A 7 -3.05 -6.90 3.88
N ILE A 8 -2.63 -6.34 2.77
CA ILE A 8 -3.47 -6.14 1.59
C ILE A 8 -2.92 -6.98 0.44
N HIS A 9 -3.54 -8.11 0.15
CA HIS A 9 -3.09 -9.01 -0.92
C HIS A 9 -4.21 -9.73 -1.65
N ARG A 10 -5.43 -9.17 -1.60
CA ARG A 10 -6.58 -9.77 -2.30
C ARG A 10 -6.78 -9.12 -3.66
N ALA A 11 -7.38 -9.86 -4.57
CA ALA A 11 -7.70 -9.34 -5.90
C ALA A 11 -8.72 -8.19 -5.86
N ASP A 12 -9.59 -8.18 -4.84
CA ASP A 12 -10.60 -7.14 -4.64
C ASP A 12 -10.16 -6.10 -3.60
N ALA A 13 -8.86 -5.95 -3.39
CA ALA A 13 -8.30 -5.11 -2.34
C ALA A 13 -8.72 -3.65 -2.46
N GLU A 14 -8.84 -3.12 -3.68
CA GLU A 14 -9.23 -1.72 -3.88
C GLU A 14 -10.61 -1.44 -3.27
N ALA A 15 -11.59 -2.28 -3.56
CA ALA A 15 -12.95 -2.08 -3.06
C ALA A 15 -13.02 -2.23 -1.54
N TRP A 16 -12.33 -3.24 -1.01
CA TRP A 16 -12.26 -3.46 0.43
C TRP A 16 -11.61 -2.29 1.13
N LEU A 17 -10.48 -1.82 0.60
CA LEU A 17 -9.72 -0.72 1.20
C LEU A 17 -10.51 0.58 1.15
N ALA A 18 -11.18 0.87 0.03
CA ALA A 18 -12.01 2.07 -0.09
C ALA A 18 -13.12 2.10 0.96
N ARG A 19 -13.74 0.94 1.23
CA ARG A 19 -14.75 0.84 2.29
C ARG A 19 -14.16 1.04 3.67
N ALA A 20 -13.00 0.42 3.94
CA ALA A 20 -12.33 0.54 5.23
C ALA A 20 -11.95 1.99 5.50
N VAL A 21 -11.43 2.69 4.51
CA VAL A 21 -11.06 4.11 4.63
C VAL A 21 -12.30 4.96 4.86
N ARG A 22 -13.39 4.71 4.12
CA ARG A 22 -14.64 5.46 4.28
C ARG A 22 -15.23 5.27 5.68
N ASP A 23 -15.06 4.08 6.26
CA ASP A 23 -15.52 3.76 7.60
C ASP A 23 -14.59 4.28 8.70
N GLY A 24 -13.52 4.99 8.33
CA GLY A 24 -12.59 5.59 9.28
C GLY A 24 -11.60 4.63 9.90
N GLN A 25 -11.42 3.44 9.33
CA GLN A 25 -10.44 2.50 9.86
C GLN A 25 -9.02 3.01 9.62
N HIS A 26 -8.17 2.83 10.61
CA HIS A 26 -6.78 3.26 10.56
C HIS A 26 -5.88 2.24 11.24
N TRP A 27 -4.69 2.02 10.67
CA TRP A 27 -3.70 1.07 11.18
C TRP A 27 -2.38 1.78 11.45
N ASP A 28 -1.55 1.23 12.33
CA ASP A 28 -0.19 1.74 12.52
C ASP A 28 0.67 1.43 11.32
N VAL A 29 0.56 0.21 10.80
CA VAL A 29 1.31 -0.26 9.64
C VAL A 29 0.37 -0.99 8.70
N ALA A 30 0.46 -0.68 7.41
CA ALA A 30 -0.18 -1.45 6.37
C ALA A 30 0.90 -1.96 5.41
N PHE A 31 0.75 -3.19 4.97
CA PHE A 31 1.65 -3.79 3.99
C PHE A 31 0.83 -4.37 2.85
N ALA A 32 1.14 -3.96 1.64
CA ALA A 32 0.47 -4.43 0.44
C ALA A 32 1.42 -5.30 -0.38
N ASP A 33 1.03 -6.55 -0.60
CA ASP A 33 1.70 -7.50 -1.47
C ASP A 33 0.67 -7.94 -2.53
N PRO A 34 0.30 -7.02 -3.44
CA PRO A 34 -0.72 -7.34 -4.42
C PRO A 34 -0.23 -8.40 -5.39
N PRO A 35 -1.11 -9.30 -5.85
CA PRO A 35 -0.76 -10.20 -6.94
C PRO A 35 -0.36 -9.35 -8.16
N TYR A 36 0.39 -9.93 -9.08
CA TYR A 36 0.83 -9.24 -10.29
C TYR A 36 -0.37 -8.84 -11.15
N ARG A 37 -0.97 -7.76 -10.78
CA ARG A 37 -2.10 -7.16 -11.45
C ARG A 37 -1.74 -5.72 -11.77
N ILE A 38 -1.83 -5.36 -13.04
CA ILE A 38 -1.44 -4.05 -13.53
C ILE A 38 -2.21 -2.96 -12.77
N GLY A 39 -1.46 -2.02 -12.20
CA GLY A 39 -2.03 -0.84 -11.56
C GLY A 39 -2.50 -1.00 -10.13
N LEU A 40 -2.53 -2.22 -9.56
CA LEU A 40 -3.06 -2.40 -8.20
C LEU A 40 -2.16 -1.76 -7.15
N ALA A 41 -0.85 -1.93 -7.27
CA ALA A 41 0.09 -1.31 -6.33
C ALA A 41 -0.01 0.22 -6.38
N GLU A 42 -0.09 0.78 -7.58
CA GLU A 42 -0.26 2.21 -7.77
C GLU A 42 -1.59 2.71 -7.17
N ALA A 43 -2.67 1.98 -7.39
CA ALA A 43 -3.97 2.34 -6.85
C ALA A 43 -3.98 2.37 -5.32
N ILE A 44 -3.35 1.39 -4.69
CA ILE A 44 -3.23 1.34 -3.24
C ILE A 44 -2.42 2.53 -2.72
N ALA A 45 -1.29 2.83 -3.37
CA ALA A 45 -0.45 3.97 -2.99
C ALA A 45 -1.20 5.30 -3.15
N ARG A 46 -1.95 5.47 -4.24
CA ARG A 46 -2.75 6.67 -4.46
C ARG A 46 -3.85 6.83 -3.42
N GLN A 47 -4.49 5.73 -3.04
CA GLN A 47 -5.51 5.74 -1.98
C GLN A 47 -4.90 6.23 -0.67
N TRP A 48 -3.72 5.72 -0.32
CA TRP A 48 -3.03 6.14 0.90
C TRP A 48 -2.64 7.62 0.86
N LEU A 49 -2.14 8.09 -0.28
CA LEU A 49 -1.77 9.50 -0.42
C LEU A 49 -2.97 10.42 -0.35
N SER A 50 -4.13 9.96 -0.79
CA SER A 50 -5.38 10.72 -0.69
C SER A 50 -5.88 10.77 0.76
N VAL A 51 -6.00 9.61 1.39
CA VAL A 51 -6.43 9.50 2.78
C VAL A 51 -5.54 8.44 3.45
N PRO A 52 -4.52 8.86 4.19
CA PRO A 52 -3.63 7.91 4.84
C PRO A 52 -4.37 7.04 5.86
N PHE A 53 -4.51 5.77 5.53
CA PHE A 53 -5.19 4.80 6.39
C PHE A 53 -4.24 4.06 7.34
N SER A 54 -2.96 4.44 7.32
CA SER A 54 -1.95 3.92 8.22
C SER A 54 -0.85 4.95 8.38
N ALA A 55 -0.09 4.85 9.47
CA ALA A 55 1.06 5.72 9.66
C ALA A 55 2.18 5.37 8.67
N VAL A 56 2.31 4.08 8.37
CA VAL A 56 3.31 3.57 7.43
C VAL A 56 2.62 2.62 6.45
N LEU A 57 2.88 2.79 5.16
CA LEU A 57 2.44 1.88 4.12
C LEU A 57 3.67 1.32 3.39
N GLY A 58 3.83 0.01 3.39
CA GLY A 58 4.80 -0.67 2.55
C GLY A 58 4.08 -1.33 1.38
N VAL A 59 4.57 -1.12 0.16
CA VAL A 59 3.98 -1.70 -1.04
C VAL A 59 5.05 -2.48 -1.78
N GLU A 60 4.86 -3.80 -1.94
CA GLU A 60 5.71 -4.62 -2.78
C GLU A 60 5.21 -4.53 -4.22
N HIS A 61 6.12 -4.34 -5.17
CA HIS A 61 5.78 -4.20 -6.58
C HIS A 61 6.97 -4.59 -7.45
N GLU A 62 6.74 -4.71 -8.75
CA GLU A 62 7.84 -4.92 -9.69
C GLU A 62 8.73 -3.68 -9.73
N ALA A 63 10.05 -3.89 -9.78
CA ALA A 63 11.01 -2.78 -9.77
C ALA A 63 10.82 -1.81 -10.94
N ALA A 64 10.33 -2.30 -12.07
CA ALA A 64 10.08 -1.47 -13.24
C ALA A 64 8.84 -0.58 -13.11
N VAL A 65 7.95 -0.88 -12.16
CA VAL A 65 6.73 -0.10 -11.94
C VAL A 65 7.07 1.13 -11.11
N ARG A 66 6.63 2.29 -11.55
CA ARG A 66 6.79 3.53 -10.81
C ARG A 66 5.53 3.84 -10.02
N LEU A 67 5.68 3.93 -8.72
CA LEU A 67 4.61 4.35 -7.84
C LEU A 67 4.61 5.87 -7.70
N PRO A 68 3.50 6.47 -7.21
CA PRO A 68 3.45 7.91 -6.96
C PRO A 68 4.60 8.38 -6.09
N VAL A 69 5.11 9.58 -6.36
CA VAL A 69 6.19 10.18 -5.57
C VAL A 69 5.76 10.39 -4.11
N GLY A 70 6.75 10.43 -3.23
CA GLY A 70 6.52 10.61 -1.80
C GLY A 70 6.92 9.41 -0.97
N GLY A 71 7.20 8.28 -1.61
CA GLY A 71 7.67 7.07 -0.95
C GLY A 71 9.18 6.88 -1.11
N ASP A 72 9.72 6.01 -0.28
CA ASP A 72 11.12 5.60 -0.30
C ASP A 72 11.20 4.19 -0.88
N MET A 73 11.78 4.05 -2.07
CA MET A 73 11.83 2.78 -2.79
C MET A 73 13.15 2.06 -2.51
N ARG A 74 13.05 0.78 -2.21
CA ARG A 74 14.19 -0.13 -2.08
C ARG A 74 14.04 -1.26 -3.07
N ARG A 75 15.06 -1.45 -3.91
CA ARG A 75 15.03 -2.45 -4.96
C ARG A 75 15.77 -3.72 -4.54
N TYR A 76 15.16 -4.86 -4.85
CA TYR A 76 15.71 -6.20 -4.61
C TYR A 76 15.54 -7.03 -5.88
N GLY A 77 16.54 -7.00 -6.77
CA GLY A 77 16.42 -7.67 -8.05
C GLY A 77 15.32 -7.07 -8.91
N ASP A 78 14.35 -7.88 -9.31
CA ASP A 78 13.22 -7.44 -10.12
C ASP A 78 12.03 -6.94 -9.27
N THR A 79 12.14 -7.02 -7.96
CA THR A 79 11.12 -6.60 -7.02
C THR A 79 11.58 -5.36 -6.26
N ALA A 80 10.66 -4.53 -5.89
CA ALA A 80 10.92 -3.37 -5.05
C ALA A 80 9.88 -3.26 -3.94
N ILE A 81 10.24 -2.54 -2.89
CA ILE A 81 9.31 -2.16 -1.83
C ILE A 81 9.38 -0.65 -1.72
N THR A 82 8.24 0.00 -1.81
CA THR A 82 8.13 1.44 -1.60
C THR A 82 7.43 1.70 -0.28
N ILE A 83 8.03 2.53 0.56
CA ILE A 83 7.50 2.82 1.89
C ILE A 83 7.09 4.28 1.97
N TYR A 84 5.83 4.50 2.31
CA TYR A 84 5.25 5.81 2.55
C TYR A 84 5.07 6.00 4.06
N ARG A 85 5.34 7.22 4.53
CA ARG A 85 5.16 7.59 5.95
C ARG A 85 4.40 8.89 6.05
N THR A 86 3.55 8.98 7.05
CA THR A 86 2.92 10.25 7.38
C THR A 86 3.88 11.19 8.09
#